data_9ce9e9aace9b24ec88ab0358b244b357
#
_entry.id   9ce9e9aace9b24ec88ab0358b244b357
#
_cell.length_a   1.000
_cell.length_b   1.000
_cell.length_c   1.000
_cell.angle_alpha   90.00
_cell.angle_beta   90.00
_cell.angle_gamma   90.00
#
_symmetry.space_group_name_H-M   'P 1'
#
loop_
_entity.id
_entity.type
_entity.pdbx_description
1 polymer ?
#
loop_
_entity_poly.entity_id
_entity_poly.type
_entity_poly.pdbx_seq_one_letter_code
_entity_poly.pdbx_strand_id
1 'polypeptide(L)'
;DSYVKADAIHFVDVGADPEILVNNTTYPLTVQELPDGDKSVQLDKFQSRPTPITDDELHAIGYDKMALVIEKHKDMFFEKKYSRAIHSLAPAENTAKTPVITTTGEATSDGRKKLTRADIVSLKNKFDKLRIPKEGRILVLCADHVADLLETDQRFEKQMYDYTTGKIAKMYGFDVYEYDECPYYDTTTLKKKAFGAVIGDNDRQCSVAFTTKRAMRADGSTKSYLRPADLDPENQQNIFSMRTYTICLPLRNEGFGAIVSAKAASGTPAA
;
A
#
# COMPACT_ATOMS: atom_id res chain seq x y z
N ASP A 1 -20.87 2.04 -0.19
CA ASP A 1 -20.94 0.68 -0.70
C ASP A 1 -22.15 0.38 -1.60
N SER A 2 -22.95 1.41 -1.94
CA SER A 2 -24.07 1.30 -2.92
C SER A 2 -23.60 1.09 -4.37
N TYR A 3 -22.32 1.27 -4.62
CA TYR A 3 -21.71 1.13 -5.96
C TYR A 3 -21.19 -0.28 -6.28
N VAL A 4 -21.24 -1.22 -5.31
CA VAL A 4 -20.81 -2.60 -5.51
C VAL A 4 -21.97 -3.45 -5.98
N LYS A 5 -21.96 -3.85 -7.23
CA LYS A 5 -22.92 -4.80 -7.82
C LYS A 5 -22.16 -6.00 -8.37
N ALA A 6 -22.57 -7.21 -7.99
CA ALA A 6 -22.01 -8.49 -8.51
C ALA A 6 -20.49 -8.55 -8.49
N ASP A 7 -19.87 -8.20 -7.33
CA ASP A 7 -18.42 -8.20 -7.14
C ASP A 7 -17.61 -7.24 -8.05
N ALA A 8 -18.28 -6.28 -8.68
CA ALA A 8 -17.66 -5.20 -9.45
C ALA A 8 -18.11 -3.84 -8.91
N ILE A 9 -17.22 -2.86 -9.02
CA ILE A 9 -17.50 -1.47 -8.72
C ILE A 9 -17.66 -0.73 -10.02
N HIS A 10 -18.74 0.05 -10.13
CA HIS A 10 -18.94 1.03 -11.17
C HIS A 10 -18.61 2.41 -10.63
N PHE A 11 -17.74 3.13 -11.28
CA PHE A 11 -17.46 4.53 -10.96
C PHE A 11 -17.39 5.36 -12.24
N VAL A 12 -17.88 6.59 -12.14
CA VAL A 12 -17.78 7.56 -13.22
C VAL A 12 -16.42 8.26 -13.09
N ASP A 13 -15.59 8.10 -14.10
CA ASP A 13 -14.35 8.85 -14.23
C ASP A 13 -14.65 10.14 -14.97
N VAL A 14 -14.87 11.23 -14.23
CA VAL A 14 -14.98 12.57 -14.80
C VAL A 14 -13.58 12.97 -15.28
N GLY A 15 -13.39 13.04 -16.59
CA GLY A 15 -12.12 13.22 -17.26
C GLY A 15 -11.31 14.45 -16.86
N ALA A 16 -10.92 15.32 -17.80
CA ALA A 16 -10.11 16.50 -17.51
C ALA A 16 -10.83 17.52 -16.62
N ASP A 17 -10.06 18.23 -15.79
CA ASP A 17 -10.62 19.35 -15.03
C ASP A 17 -11.07 20.47 -15.99
N PRO A 18 -12.18 21.19 -15.69
CA PRO A 18 -12.66 22.27 -16.55
C PRO A 18 -11.61 23.38 -16.68
N GLU A 19 -11.47 23.92 -17.88
CA GLU A 19 -10.59 25.05 -18.13
C GLU A 19 -11.20 26.35 -17.59
N ILE A 20 -10.44 27.07 -16.78
CA ILE A 20 -10.84 28.37 -16.26
C ILE A 20 -10.17 29.47 -17.09
N LEU A 21 -10.97 30.21 -17.82
CA LEU A 21 -10.53 31.37 -18.59
C LEU A 21 -10.42 32.61 -17.68
N VAL A 22 -9.26 33.24 -17.63
CA VAL A 22 -9.02 34.45 -16.85
C VAL A 22 -9.03 35.66 -17.79
N ASN A 23 -9.83 36.67 -17.46
CA ASN A 23 -9.96 37.94 -18.25
C ASN A 23 -10.35 37.68 -19.72
N ASN A 24 -11.20 36.69 -19.98
CA ASN A 24 -11.65 36.41 -21.33
C ASN A 24 -12.55 37.54 -21.86
N THR A 25 -12.26 37.99 -23.07
CA THR A 25 -13.06 38.99 -23.80
C THR A 25 -13.77 38.47 -25.02
N THR A 26 -13.60 37.16 -25.32
CA THR A 26 -14.16 36.51 -26.50
C THR A 26 -15.45 35.78 -26.16
N TYR A 27 -16.54 36.13 -26.84
CA TYR A 27 -17.85 35.50 -26.71
C TYR A 27 -18.45 35.14 -28.09
N PRO A 28 -19.22 34.04 -28.19
CA PRO A 28 -19.67 33.14 -27.14
C PRO A 28 -18.53 32.21 -26.66
N LEU A 29 -18.60 31.80 -25.38
CA LEU A 29 -17.69 30.80 -24.83
C LEU A 29 -17.95 29.45 -25.49
N THR A 30 -16.88 28.74 -25.87
CA THR A 30 -16.98 27.36 -26.31
C THR A 30 -17.38 26.47 -25.17
N VAL A 31 -18.39 25.62 -25.37
CA VAL A 31 -18.79 24.62 -24.39
C VAL A 31 -17.73 23.50 -24.34
N GLN A 32 -17.15 23.29 -23.17
CA GLN A 32 -16.22 22.18 -22.92
C GLN A 32 -17.06 21.00 -22.43
N GLU A 33 -17.17 19.94 -23.24
CA GLU A 33 -17.70 18.67 -22.78
C GLU A 33 -16.63 17.96 -21.94
N LEU A 34 -17.02 17.56 -20.73
CA LEU A 34 -16.19 16.70 -19.88
C LEU A 34 -16.57 15.25 -20.20
N PRO A 35 -15.72 14.48 -20.88
CA PRO A 35 -16.02 13.09 -21.15
C PRO A 35 -16.08 12.33 -19.82
N ASP A 36 -17.23 11.81 -19.50
CA ASP A 36 -17.45 10.87 -18.41
C ASP A 36 -17.47 9.45 -18.97
N GLY A 37 -16.77 8.55 -18.31
CA GLY A 37 -16.74 7.14 -18.66
C GLY A 37 -17.16 6.29 -17.46
N ASP A 38 -18.10 5.37 -17.68
CA ASP A 38 -18.37 4.32 -16.69
C ASP A 38 -17.27 3.28 -16.76
N LYS A 39 -16.48 3.20 -15.70
CA LYS A 39 -15.43 2.18 -15.53
C LYS A 39 -15.90 1.16 -14.50
N SER A 40 -15.89 -0.11 -14.88
CA SER A 40 -16.12 -1.20 -13.97
C SER A 40 -14.82 -1.89 -13.62
N VAL A 41 -14.58 -2.12 -12.33
CA VAL A 41 -13.41 -2.85 -11.84
C VAL A 41 -13.89 -3.97 -10.93
N GLN A 42 -13.40 -5.18 -11.18
CA GLN A 42 -13.70 -6.34 -10.34
C GLN A 42 -12.93 -6.27 -9.02
N LEU A 43 -13.59 -6.65 -7.93
CA LEU A 43 -12.99 -6.75 -6.62
C LEU A 43 -12.01 -7.93 -6.56
N ASP A 44 -10.87 -7.73 -5.89
CA ASP A 44 -9.96 -8.81 -5.55
C ASP A 44 -10.65 -9.73 -4.53
N LYS A 45 -10.64 -11.03 -4.81
CA LYS A 45 -11.18 -12.06 -3.93
C LYS A 45 -10.10 -12.60 -3.02
N PHE A 46 -10.30 -12.47 -1.72
CA PHE A 46 -9.47 -13.08 -0.69
C PHE A 46 -10.22 -14.25 -0.07
N GLN A 47 -9.58 -15.39 0.03
CA GLN A 47 -10.19 -16.61 0.59
C GLN A 47 -9.16 -17.38 1.40
N SER A 48 -9.50 -17.72 2.65
CA SER A 48 -8.66 -18.58 3.47
C SER A 48 -8.87 -20.07 3.10
N ARG A 49 -7.84 -20.85 3.31
CA ARG A 49 -8.00 -22.31 3.26
C ARG A 49 -8.84 -22.77 4.44
N PRO A 50 -9.74 -23.76 4.26
CA PRO A 50 -10.47 -24.36 5.35
C PRO A 50 -9.52 -24.95 6.38
N THR A 51 -9.75 -24.63 7.65
CA THR A 51 -8.97 -25.12 8.79
C THR A 51 -9.84 -26.06 9.63
N PRO A 52 -9.47 -27.32 9.79
CA PRO A 52 -10.19 -28.26 10.64
C PRO A 52 -9.79 -28.06 12.10
N ILE A 53 -10.75 -28.29 13.00
CA ILE A 53 -10.58 -28.34 14.46
C ILE A 53 -11.37 -29.55 14.94
N THR A 54 -10.68 -30.52 15.46
CA THR A 54 -11.35 -31.78 15.94
C THR A 54 -12.12 -31.54 17.23
N ASP A 55 -13.16 -32.28 17.45
CA ASP A 55 -13.99 -32.15 18.64
C ASP A 55 -13.21 -32.54 19.91
N ASP A 56 -12.36 -33.58 19.79
CA ASP A 56 -11.45 -33.98 20.87
C ASP A 56 -10.50 -32.90 21.31
N GLU A 57 -10.01 -32.07 20.38
CA GLU A 57 -9.17 -30.90 20.71
C GLU A 57 -9.93 -29.82 21.47
N LEU A 58 -11.22 -29.63 21.19
CA LEU A 58 -12.06 -28.69 21.93
C LEU A 58 -12.35 -29.15 23.36
N HIS A 59 -12.49 -30.46 23.57
CA HIS A 59 -12.68 -31.04 24.91
C HIS A 59 -11.39 -31.10 25.74
N ALA A 60 -10.24 -31.31 25.10
CA ALA A 60 -8.97 -31.50 25.78
C ALA A 60 -8.33 -30.16 26.27
N ILE A 61 -8.76 -29.02 25.74
CA ILE A 61 -8.10 -27.72 25.95
C ILE A 61 -9.04 -26.78 26.72
N GLY A 62 -8.53 -26.17 27.80
CA GLY A 62 -9.26 -25.27 28.68
C GLY A 62 -9.51 -23.85 28.12
N TYR A 63 -9.33 -23.62 26.83
CA TYR A 63 -9.58 -22.35 26.17
C TYR A 63 -10.36 -22.53 24.86
N ASP A 64 -11.04 -21.49 24.41
CA ASP A 64 -11.81 -21.50 23.17
C ASP A 64 -10.90 -21.48 21.93
N LYS A 65 -10.47 -22.65 21.48
CA LYS A 65 -9.65 -22.83 20.27
C LYS A 65 -10.36 -22.33 19.01
N MET A 66 -11.68 -22.44 18.93
CA MET A 66 -12.45 -21.97 17.80
C MET A 66 -12.35 -20.45 17.66
N ALA A 67 -12.51 -19.71 18.75
CA ALA A 67 -12.38 -18.24 18.76
C ALA A 67 -10.98 -17.81 18.30
N LEU A 68 -9.93 -18.49 18.79
CA LEU A 68 -8.55 -18.20 18.39
C LEU A 68 -8.28 -18.48 16.90
N VAL A 69 -8.84 -19.54 16.33
CA VAL A 69 -8.70 -19.84 14.90
C VAL A 69 -9.42 -18.79 14.07
N ILE A 70 -10.62 -18.35 14.47
CA ILE A 70 -11.36 -17.28 13.81
C ILE A 70 -10.56 -15.97 13.85
N GLU A 71 -9.97 -15.62 14.98
CA GLU A 71 -9.14 -14.44 15.16
C GLU A 71 -7.91 -14.50 14.24
N LYS A 72 -7.16 -15.59 14.22
CA LYS A 72 -6.03 -15.80 13.30
C LYS A 72 -6.41 -15.65 11.83
N HIS A 73 -7.57 -16.19 11.43
CA HIS A 73 -8.06 -15.97 10.06
C HIS A 73 -8.32 -14.50 9.77
N LYS A 74 -8.91 -13.74 10.71
CA LYS A 74 -9.14 -12.29 10.55
C LYS A 74 -7.83 -11.53 10.42
N ASP A 75 -6.85 -11.80 11.29
CA ASP A 75 -5.56 -11.14 11.28
C ASP A 75 -4.82 -11.34 9.95
N MET A 76 -4.77 -12.57 9.47
CA MET A 76 -4.17 -12.89 8.17
C MET A 76 -4.88 -12.21 7.00
N PHE A 77 -6.21 -12.05 7.06
CA PHE A 77 -6.95 -11.27 6.08
C PHE A 77 -6.57 -9.80 6.09
N PHE A 78 -6.48 -9.18 7.26
CA PHE A 78 -6.08 -7.78 7.39
C PHE A 78 -4.67 -7.57 6.86
N GLU A 79 -3.72 -8.43 7.23
CA GLU A 79 -2.35 -8.37 6.74
C GLU A 79 -2.30 -8.42 5.20
N LYS A 80 -2.89 -9.42 4.58
CA LYS A 80 -2.90 -9.56 3.12
C LYS A 80 -3.67 -8.45 2.40
N LYS A 81 -4.75 -7.96 2.99
CA LYS A 81 -5.54 -6.85 2.48
C LYS A 81 -4.71 -5.56 2.44
N TYR A 82 -4.00 -5.23 3.52
CA TYR A 82 -3.18 -4.02 3.58
C TYR A 82 -1.95 -4.12 2.69
N SER A 83 -1.26 -5.26 2.67
CA SER A 83 -0.14 -5.51 1.78
C SER A 83 -0.54 -5.34 0.30
N ARG A 84 -1.69 -5.92 -0.10
CA ARG A 84 -2.23 -5.75 -1.44
C ARG A 84 -2.62 -4.31 -1.76
N ALA A 85 -3.21 -3.58 -0.79
CA ALA A 85 -3.59 -2.18 -0.95
C ALA A 85 -2.37 -1.28 -1.18
N ILE A 86 -1.33 -1.38 -0.36
CA ILE A 86 -0.08 -0.62 -0.53
C ILE A 86 0.59 -0.97 -1.86
N HIS A 87 0.62 -2.25 -2.22
CA HIS A 87 1.15 -2.67 -3.52
C HIS A 87 0.38 -2.03 -4.68
N SER A 88 -0.94 -1.94 -4.60
CA SER A 88 -1.76 -1.35 -5.66
C SER A 88 -1.56 0.17 -5.79
N LEU A 89 -1.35 0.87 -4.66
CA LEU A 89 -1.11 2.31 -4.64
C LEU A 89 0.31 2.70 -5.06
N ALA A 90 1.26 1.77 -5.02
CA ALA A 90 2.62 2.02 -5.47
C ALA A 90 2.68 2.12 -7.01
N PRO A 91 3.40 3.10 -7.59
CA PRO A 91 3.57 3.23 -9.02
C PRO A 91 4.13 1.97 -9.69
N ALA A 92 3.68 1.64 -10.89
CA ALA A 92 4.24 0.49 -11.63
C ALA A 92 5.67 0.74 -12.11
N GLU A 93 5.95 1.99 -12.52
CA GLU A 93 7.26 2.42 -13.00
C GLU A 93 7.45 3.93 -12.78
N ASN A 94 8.67 4.41 -13.01
CA ASN A 94 8.98 5.83 -12.91
C ASN A 94 8.46 6.58 -14.13
N THR A 95 7.51 7.47 -13.94
CA THR A 95 6.99 8.36 -14.98
C THR A 95 7.03 9.82 -14.53
N ALA A 96 6.80 10.74 -15.47
CA ALA A 96 6.71 12.16 -15.12
C ALA A 96 5.58 12.47 -14.13
N LYS A 97 4.49 11.69 -14.13
CA LYS A 97 3.32 11.88 -13.28
C LYS A 97 3.37 11.04 -11.99
N THR A 98 4.08 9.92 -12.01
CA THR A 98 4.26 8.99 -10.89
C THR A 98 5.75 8.80 -10.59
N PRO A 99 6.39 9.72 -9.86
CA PRO A 99 7.82 9.69 -9.65
C PRO A 99 8.24 8.52 -8.75
N VAL A 100 9.21 7.75 -9.22
CA VAL A 100 9.96 6.79 -8.41
C VAL A 100 11.38 7.33 -8.28
N ILE A 101 11.84 7.53 -7.07
CA ILE A 101 13.19 8.04 -6.76
C ILE A 101 14.02 7.00 -6.04
N THR A 102 15.32 7.14 -6.13
CA THR A 102 16.27 6.28 -5.43
C THR A 102 16.90 7.02 -4.26
N THR A 103 17.29 6.29 -3.22
CA THR A 103 18.00 6.83 -2.07
C THR A 103 19.42 7.27 -2.41
N THR A 104 19.90 8.32 -1.74
CA THR A 104 21.21 8.94 -2.03
C THR A 104 22.22 8.86 -0.88
N GLY A 105 21.84 8.27 0.25
CA GLY A 105 22.68 8.17 1.44
C GLY A 105 23.90 7.24 1.27
N GLU A 106 24.59 7.00 2.37
CA GLU A 106 25.75 6.12 2.43
C GLU A 106 25.38 4.66 2.12
N ALA A 107 26.36 3.90 1.68
CA ALA A 107 26.19 2.47 1.43
C ALA A 107 26.09 1.69 2.75
N THR A 108 25.18 0.75 2.84
CA THR A 108 25.07 -0.20 3.95
C THR A 108 25.82 -1.49 3.64
N SER A 109 26.04 -2.32 4.65
CA SER A 109 26.62 -3.66 4.50
C SER A 109 25.81 -4.57 3.56
N ASP A 110 24.49 -4.33 3.44
CA ASP A 110 23.58 -5.10 2.60
C ASP A 110 23.62 -4.68 1.12
N GLY A 111 24.54 -3.78 0.76
CA GLY A 111 24.70 -3.31 -0.61
C GLY A 111 23.57 -2.39 -1.10
N ARG A 112 22.83 -1.75 -0.18
CA ARG A 112 21.86 -0.69 -0.47
C ARG A 112 22.37 0.67 0.00
N LYS A 113 21.78 1.76 -0.48
CA LYS A 113 22.03 3.12 0.04
C LYS A 113 20.94 3.51 1.03
N LYS A 114 21.36 4.15 2.14
CA LYS A 114 20.46 4.64 3.18
C LYS A 114 19.51 5.72 2.67
N LEU A 115 18.31 5.75 3.24
CA LEU A 115 17.38 6.85 3.04
C LEU A 115 17.87 8.10 3.79
N THR A 116 17.78 9.26 3.13
CA THR A 116 18.08 10.55 3.73
C THR A 116 16.86 11.46 3.73
N ARG A 117 16.87 12.49 4.59
CA ARG A 117 15.87 13.56 4.55
C ARG A 117 15.80 14.26 3.20
N ALA A 118 16.95 14.43 2.53
CA ALA A 118 17.03 15.04 1.22
C ALA A 118 16.20 14.27 0.17
N ASP A 119 16.16 12.95 0.27
CA ASP A 119 15.36 12.11 -0.64
C ASP A 119 13.86 12.37 -0.44
N ILE A 120 13.39 12.47 0.81
CA ILE A 120 11.99 12.78 1.12
C ILE A 120 11.63 14.19 0.62
N VAL A 121 12.51 15.16 0.80
CA VAL A 121 12.34 16.55 0.28
C VAL A 121 12.31 16.54 -1.26
N SER A 122 13.14 15.72 -1.91
CA SER A 122 13.15 15.54 -3.36
C SER A 122 11.80 14.99 -3.86
N LEU A 123 11.26 13.97 -3.19
CA LEU A 123 9.93 13.45 -3.51
C LEU A 123 8.85 14.51 -3.34
N LYS A 124 8.89 15.23 -2.21
CA LYS A 124 7.97 16.36 -1.95
C LYS A 124 8.03 17.40 -3.07
N ASN A 125 9.22 17.80 -3.51
CA ASN A 125 9.40 18.78 -4.57
C ASN A 125 8.80 18.29 -5.90
N LYS A 126 8.94 17.00 -6.24
CA LYS A 126 8.28 16.42 -7.41
C LYS A 126 6.76 16.48 -7.30
N PHE A 127 6.18 16.18 -6.12
CA PHE A 127 4.74 16.32 -5.86
C PHE A 127 4.27 17.77 -5.97
N ASP A 128 5.05 18.74 -5.47
CA ASP A 128 4.73 20.17 -5.56
C ASP A 128 4.78 20.68 -7.01
N LYS A 129 5.76 20.24 -7.82
CA LYS A 129 5.82 20.54 -9.26
C LYS A 129 4.64 19.98 -10.05
N LEU A 130 4.12 18.83 -9.65
CA LEU A 130 2.90 18.22 -10.21
C LEU A 130 1.61 18.89 -9.68
N ARG A 131 1.70 19.93 -8.86
CA ARG A 131 0.57 20.66 -8.25
C ARG A 131 -0.40 19.72 -7.49
N ILE A 132 0.13 18.64 -6.90
CA ILE A 132 -0.67 17.76 -6.08
C ILE A 132 -1.07 18.46 -4.78
N PRO A 133 -2.33 18.39 -4.33
CA PRO A 133 -2.76 19.00 -3.08
C PRO A 133 -1.87 18.57 -1.91
N LYS A 134 -1.55 19.49 -1.01
CA LYS A 134 -0.72 19.22 0.17
C LYS A 134 -1.47 18.45 1.24
N GLU A 135 -2.78 18.64 1.27
CA GLU A 135 -3.67 17.96 2.21
C GLU A 135 -3.88 16.50 1.83
N GLY A 136 -3.79 15.61 2.81
CA GLY A 136 -4.00 14.18 2.62
C GLY A 136 -2.86 13.44 1.91
N ARG A 137 -1.65 14.01 1.90
CA ARG A 137 -0.46 13.29 1.45
C ARG A 137 -0.02 12.33 2.54
N ILE A 138 0.11 11.08 2.20
CA ILE A 138 0.59 10.01 3.09
C ILE A 138 1.90 9.47 2.54
N LEU A 139 2.85 9.21 3.43
CA LEU A 139 4.10 8.50 3.14
C LEU A 139 4.18 7.28 4.04
N VAL A 140 4.18 6.10 3.46
CA VAL A 140 4.36 4.84 4.16
C VAL A 140 5.81 4.41 3.98
N LEU A 141 6.56 4.40 5.08
CA LEU A 141 7.96 3.99 5.09
C LEU A 141 8.06 2.47 5.32
N CYS A 142 8.96 1.82 4.61
CA CYS A 142 9.36 0.45 4.92
C CYS A 142 10.32 0.42 6.12
N ALA A 143 10.43 -0.71 6.80
CA ALA A 143 11.23 -0.87 8.01
C ALA A 143 12.71 -0.44 7.81
N ASP A 144 13.30 -0.79 6.66
CA ASP A 144 14.67 -0.38 6.32
C ASP A 144 14.87 1.13 6.30
N HIS A 145 13.90 1.86 5.72
CA HIS A 145 13.96 3.31 5.62
C HIS A 145 13.70 4.01 6.96
N VAL A 146 12.88 3.42 7.83
CA VAL A 146 12.71 3.91 9.20
C VAL A 146 13.99 3.73 10.00
N ALA A 147 14.63 2.54 9.91
CA ALA A 147 15.90 2.27 10.56
C ALA A 147 17.00 3.25 10.10
N ASP A 148 17.08 3.53 8.79
CA ASP A 148 18.02 4.50 8.23
C ASP A 148 17.84 5.91 8.82
N LEU A 149 16.59 6.37 8.96
CA LEU A 149 16.30 7.69 9.52
C LEU A 149 16.61 7.75 11.02
N LEU A 150 16.31 6.68 11.76
CA LEU A 150 16.62 6.59 13.19
C LEU A 150 18.13 6.61 13.45
N GLU A 151 18.91 5.91 12.63
CA GLU A 151 20.36 5.84 12.77
C GLU A 151 21.05 7.13 12.35
N THR A 152 20.61 7.73 11.24
CA THR A 152 21.32 8.85 10.63
C THR A 152 20.85 10.22 11.16
N ASP A 153 19.66 10.31 11.70
CA ASP A 153 19.01 11.57 12.02
C ASP A 153 18.53 11.68 13.47
N GLN A 154 19.39 12.21 14.32
CA GLN A 154 19.07 12.46 15.73
C GLN A 154 17.84 13.37 15.95
N ARG A 155 17.48 14.24 14.98
CA ARG A 155 16.27 15.08 15.09
C ARG A 155 15.02 14.27 14.77
N PHE A 156 15.10 13.32 13.84
CA PHE A 156 14.01 12.40 13.55
C PHE A 156 13.71 11.56 14.78
N GLU A 157 14.74 10.98 15.37
CA GLU A 157 14.67 10.19 16.59
C GLU A 157 13.97 10.96 17.73
N LYS A 158 14.38 12.20 18.00
CA LYS A 158 13.89 12.97 19.17
C LYS A 158 12.56 13.69 18.95
N GLN A 159 12.22 14.04 17.73
CA GLN A 159 11.08 14.95 17.45
C GLN A 159 9.95 14.29 16.65
N MET A 160 10.25 13.25 15.88
CA MET A 160 9.32 12.70 14.90
C MET A 160 8.93 11.26 15.18
N TYR A 161 9.69 10.55 16.02
CA TYR A 161 9.42 9.17 16.37
C TYR A 161 8.98 9.05 17.83
N ASP A 162 7.82 8.46 18.07
CA ASP A 162 7.33 8.17 19.40
C ASP A 162 7.77 6.76 19.81
N TYR A 163 8.75 6.67 20.69
CA TYR A 163 9.29 5.40 21.19
C TYR A 163 8.27 4.50 21.89
N THR A 164 7.20 5.10 22.43
CA THR A 164 6.18 4.34 23.14
C THR A 164 5.22 3.64 22.20
N THR A 165 4.88 4.29 21.10
CA THR A 165 3.86 3.80 20.15
C THR A 165 4.43 3.41 18.78
N GLY A 166 5.73 3.69 18.50
CA GLY A 166 6.34 3.49 17.20
C GLY A 166 5.73 4.36 16.09
N LYS A 167 5.00 5.41 16.48
CA LYS A 167 4.29 6.26 15.54
C LYS A 167 5.18 7.41 15.07
N ILE A 168 5.23 7.63 13.76
CA ILE A 168 5.94 8.75 13.14
C ILE A 168 4.97 9.93 12.96
N ALA A 169 5.43 11.13 13.32
CA ALA A 169 4.66 12.36 13.14
C ALA A 169 4.69 12.84 11.69
N LYS A 170 4.07 14.02 11.43
CA LYS A 170 4.11 14.67 10.12
C LYS A 170 5.52 15.09 9.74
N MET A 171 5.95 14.77 8.52
CA MET A 171 7.27 15.12 8.00
C MET A 171 7.13 15.76 6.62
N TYR A 172 7.66 16.99 6.45
CA TYR A 172 7.66 17.71 5.17
C TYR A 172 6.30 17.79 4.44
N GLY A 173 5.21 17.82 5.19
CA GLY A 173 3.85 17.88 4.64
C GLY A 173 3.26 16.52 4.24
N PHE A 174 3.90 15.43 4.63
CA PHE A 174 3.34 14.08 4.59
C PHE A 174 2.92 13.64 5.99
N ASP A 175 1.80 12.93 6.09
CA ASP A 175 1.47 12.11 7.24
C ASP A 175 2.24 10.78 7.08
N VAL A 176 3.15 10.48 8.01
CA VAL A 176 4.09 9.37 7.86
C VAL A 176 3.65 8.18 8.70
N TYR A 177 3.65 7.01 8.08
CA TYR A 177 3.34 5.72 8.71
C TYR A 177 4.46 4.73 8.41
N GLU A 178 4.66 3.77 9.30
CA GLU A 178 5.53 2.62 9.09
C GLU A 178 4.70 1.39 8.71
N TYR A 179 5.21 0.61 7.75
CA TYR A 179 4.58 -0.65 7.35
C TYR A 179 5.61 -1.63 6.79
N ASP A 180 5.61 -2.85 7.30
CA ASP A 180 6.64 -3.85 7.02
C ASP A 180 6.50 -4.53 5.65
N GLU A 181 5.27 -4.74 5.16
CA GLU A 181 4.99 -5.39 3.89
C GLU A 181 4.85 -4.40 2.72
N CYS A 182 5.80 -3.50 2.57
CA CYS A 182 5.87 -2.61 1.43
C CYS A 182 6.28 -3.35 0.14
N PRO A 183 5.87 -2.89 -1.06
CA PRO A 183 6.19 -3.54 -2.32
C PRO A 183 7.68 -3.49 -2.67
N TYR A 184 8.11 -4.44 -3.51
CA TYR A 184 9.47 -4.53 -4.01
C TYR A 184 9.60 -3.95 -5.42
N TYR A 185 10.74 -3.33 -5.65
CA TYR A 185 11.14 -2.79 -6.95
C TYR A 185 12.50 -3.35 -7.35
N ASP A 186 12.67 -3.56 -8.65
CA ASP A 186 13.97 -3.79 -9.25
C ASP A 186 14.75 -2.47 -9.23
N THR A 187 15.93 -2.47 -8.59
CA THR A 187 16.76 -1.27 -8.42
C THR A 187 17.37 -0.76 -9.73
N THR A 188 17.44 -1.60 -10.76
CA THR A 188 18.03 -1.26 -12.06
C THR A 188 16.99 -0.59 -12.97
N THR A 189 15.80 -1.19 -13.04
CA THR A 189 14.74 -0.73 -13.96
C THR A 189 13.76 0.23 -13.31
N LEU A 190 13.75 0.32 -11.98
CA LEU A 190 12.79 1.06 -11.16
C LEU A 190 11.34 0.64 -11.44
N LYS A 191 11.15 -0.63 -11.80
CA LYS A 191 9.83 -1.22 -12.02
C LYS A 191 9.39 -2.01 -10.80
N LYS A 192 8.11 -1.87 -10.49
CA LYS A 192 7.47 -2.62 -9.41
C LYS A 192 7.38 -4.11 -9.76
N LYS A 193 7.74 -4.96 -8.84
CA LYS A 193 7.54 -6.42 -8.97
C LYS A 193 6.05 -6.75 -8.82
N ALA A 194 5.61 -7.83 -9.47
CA ALA A 194 4.26 -8.33 -9.29
C ALA A 194 4.02 -8.76 -7.84
N PHE A 195 2.78 -8.64 -7.38
CA PHE A 195 2.41 -9.08 -6.02
C PHE A 195 2.67 -10.58 -5.85
N GLY A 196 3.41 -10.92 -4.80
CA GLY A 196 3.79 -12.33 -4.55
C GLY A 196 4.90 -12.89 -5.45
N ALA A 197 5.56 -12.07 -6.26
CA ALA A 197 6.71 -12.50 -7.05
C ALA A 197 7.91 -12.86 -6.17
N VAL A 198 8.73 -13.78 -6.64
CA VAL A 198 10.00 -14.14 -5.98
C VAL A 198 10.94 -12.94 -6.01
N ILE A 199 11.52 -12.63 -4.85
CA ILE A 199 12.44 -11.52 -4.66
C ILE A 199 13.84 -11.97 -5.08
N GLY A 200 14.48 -11.21 -5.95
CA GLY A 200 15.87 -11.42 -6.39
C GLY A 200 16.85 -10.47 -5.70
N ASP A 201 18.14 -10.68 -5.93
CA ASP A 201 19.22 -9.90 -5.29
C ASP A 201 19.21 -8.41 -5.64
N ASN A 202 18.62 -8.04 -6.77
CA ASN A 202 18.48 -6.65 -7.21
C ASN A 202 17.17 -5.99 -6.75
N ASP A 203 16.29 -6.74 -6.10
CA ASP A 203 15.01 -6.24 -5.64
C ASP A 203 15.15 -5.64 -4.24
N ARG A 204 14.59 -4.46 -4.04
CA ARG A 204 14.59 -3.79 -2.74
C ARG A 204 13.17 -3.31 -2.41
N GLN A 205 12.88 -3.34 -1.12
CA GLN A 205 11.63 -2.81 -0.62
C GLN A 205 11.60 -1.29 -0.80
N CYS A 206 10.43 -0.73 -1.06
CA CYS A 206 10.25 0.70 -1.27
C CYS A 206 9.35 1.31 -0.22
N SER A 207 9.51 2.61 0.00
CA SER A 207 8.51 3.43 0.68
C SER A 207 7.55 4.02 -0.34
N VAL A 208 6.26 4.07 -0.01
CA VAL A 208 5.19 4.48 -0.93
C VAL A 208 4.58 5.80 -0.47
N ALA A 209 4.49 6.77 -1.37
CA ALA A 209 3.78 8.03 -1.13
C ALA A 209 2.53 8.11 -1.99
N PHE A 210 1.42 8.54 -1.39
CA PHE A 210 0.17 8.72 -2.13
C PHE A 210 -0.69 9.82 -1.52
N THR A 211 -1.69 10.25 -2.28
CA THR A 211 -2.67 11.25 -1.83
C THR A 211 -4.03 10.58 -1.66
N THR A 212 -4.62 10.71 -0.48
CA THR A 212 -5.92 10.07 -0.14
C THR A 212 -7.04 10.46 -1.10
N LYS A 213 -7.06 11.71 -1.57
CA LYS A 213 -8.07 12.22 -2.50
C LYS A 213 -8.03 11.55 -3.89
N ARG A 214 -6.93 10.86 -4.22
CA ARG A 214 -6.73 10.17 -5.51
C ARG A 214 -6.66 8.65 -5.38
N ALA A 215 -6.84 8.14 -4.17
CA ALA A 215 -6.93 6.72 -3.89
C ALA A 215 -8.39 6.33 -3.64
N MET A 216 -8.80 5.20 -4.19
CA MET A 216 -10.13 4.61 -3.97
C MET A 216 -9.97 3.29 -3.22
N ARG A 217 -10.84 3.08 -2.27
CA ARG A 217 -11.01 1.79 -1.60
C ARG A 217 -12.46 1.38 -1.65
N ALA A 218 -12.70 0.12 -1.94
CA ALA A 218 -14.02 -0.45 -1.80
C ALA A 218 -13.94 -1.84 -1.16
N ASP A 219 -14.85 -2.08 -0.27
CA ASP A 219 -15.03 -3.35 0.42
C ASP A 219 -16.38 -3.96 -0.02
N GLY A 220 -16.32 -5.18 -0.49
CA GLY A 220 -17.49 -5.98 -0.83
C GLY A 220 -17.97 -6.84 0.34
N SER A 221 -18.65 -7.93 0.03
CA SER A 221 -19.20 -8.83 1.04
C SER A 221 -18.10 -9.68 1.72
N THR A 222 -18.19 -9.80 3.04
CA THR A 222 -17.41 -10.78 3.81
C THR A 222 -18.33 -11.91 4.26
N LYS A 223 -17.96 -13.16 3.99
CA LYS A 223 -18.69 -14.34 4.41
C LYS A 223 -17.77 -15.31 5.15
N SER A 224 -18.25 -15.82 6.26
CA SER A 224 -17.64 -16.94 6.98
C SER A 224 -18.40 -18.23 6.68
N TYR A 225 -17.67 -19.31 6.58
CA TYR A 225 -18.21 -20.64 6.33
C TYR A 225 -17.78 -21.53 7.49
N LEU A 226 -18.76 -22.15 8.13
CA LEU A 226 -18.54 -23.07 9.24
C LEU A 226 -19.28 -24.37 8.91
N ARG A 227 -18.58 -25.51 8.97
CA ARG A 227 -19.19 -26.83 9.01
C ARG A 227 -18.94 -27.39 10.41
N PRO A 228 -19.97 -27.55 11.24
CA PRO A 228 -19.83 -28.07 12.59
C PRO A 228 -19.56 -29.62 12.55
N ALA A 229 -18.95 -30.13 13.61
CA ALA A 229 -18.57 -31.51 13.75
C ALA A 229 -19.77 -32.50 13.63
N ASP A 230 -20.96 -32.09 14.06
CA ASP A 230 -22.20 -32.85 13.97
C ASP A 230 -22.57 -33.23 12.52
N LEU A 231 -22.11 -32.46 11.55
CA LEU A 231 -22.33 -32.73 10.12
C LEU A 231 -21.17 -33.49 9.45
N ASP A 232 -20.19 -33.92 10.22
CA ASP A 232 -19.03 -34.68 9.74
C ASP A 232 -18.76 -35.88 10.66
N PRO A 233 -19.61 -36.89 10.64
CA PRO A 233 -19.51 -38.06 11.55
C PRO A 233 -18.27 -38.94 11.31
N GLU A 234 -17.64 -38.79 10.13
CA GLU A 234 -16.44 -39.53 9.79
C GLU A 234 -15.18 -38.97 10.45
N ASN A 235 -15.05 -37.63 10.47
CA ASN A 235 -13.85 -36.96 10.96
C ASN A 235 -14.06 -36.23 12.29
N GLN A 236 -15.32 -36.03 12.72
CA GLN A 236 -15.72 -35.37 13.96
C GLN A 236 -14.99 -34.03 14.16
N GLN A 237 -15.03 -33.17 13.11
CA GLN A 237 -14.26 -31.92 13.06
C GLN A 237 -15.11 -30.74 12.64
N ASN A 238 -14.85 -29.58 13.26
CA ASN A 238 -15.35 -28.31 12.84
C ASN A 238 -14.44 -27.75 11.77
N ILE A 239 -14.98 -27.32 10.63
CA ILE A 239 -14.18 -26.69 9.57
C ILE A 239 -14.60 -25.24 9.39
N PHE A 240 -13.63 -24.34 9.46
CA PHE A 240 -13.85 -22.90 9.32
C PHE A 240 -13.06 -22.34 8.14
N SER A 241 -13.70 -21.46 7.36
CA SER A 241 -13.04 -20.65 6.34
C SER A 241 -13.74 -19.30 6.18
N MET A 242 -13.03 -18.31 5.64
CA MET A 242 -13.55 -16.97 5.35
C MET A 242 -13.28 -16.58 3.90
N ARG A 243 -14.15 -15.72 3.38
CA ARG A 243 -14.00 -15.04 2.09
C ARG A 243 -14.39 -13.58 2.21
N THR A 244 -13.56 -12.70 1.66
CA THR A 244 -13.86 -11.27 1.55
C THR A 244 -13.49 -10.77 0.17
N TYR A 245 -14.19 -9.74 -0.26
CA TYR A 245 -13.90 -9.01 -1.50
C TYR A 245 -13.49 -7.60 -1.14
N THR A 246 -12.39 -7.13 -1.66
CA THR A 246 -11.91 -5.76 -1.46
C THR A 246 -11.01 -5.33 -2.60
N ILE A 247 -10.92 -4.04 -2.83
CA ILE A 247 -9.98 -3.46 -3.77
C ILE A 247 -9.51 -2.10 -3.28
N CYS A 248 -8.25 -1.79 -3.58
CA CYS A 248 -7.70 -0.45 -3.41
C CYS A 248 -6.94 -0.09 -4.68
N LEU A 249 -7.30 1.01 -5.31
CA LEU A 249 -6.75 1.43 -6.61
C LEU A 249 -6.50 2.93 -6.65
N PRO A 250 -5.53 3.38 -7.48
CA PRO A 250 -5.42 4.79 -7.86
C PRO A 250 -6.59 5.19 -8.78
N LEU A 251 -7.30 6.27 -8.43
CA LEU A 251 -8.35 6.85 -9.29
C LEU A 251 -7.77 7.57 -10.52
N ARG A 252 -6.65 8.26 -10.32
CA ARG A 252 -5.93 8.99 -11.39
C ARG A 252 -4.48 8.56 -11.37
N ASN A 253 -3.82 8.60 -12.52
CA ASN A 253 -2.40 8.27 -12.63
C ASN A 253 -1.48 9.44 -12.21
N GLU A 254 -1.81 10.10 -11.11
CA GLU A 254 -1.06 11.23 -10.54
C GLU A 254 -1.21 11.24 -9.01
N GLY A 255 -0.18 11.69 -8.30
CA GLY A 255 -0.21 11.79 -6.83
C GLY A 255 0.18 10.50 -6.12
N PHE A 256 0.91 9.64 -6.83
CA PHE A 256 1.54 8.43 -6.33
C PHE A 256 3.03 8.51 -6.60
N GLY A 257 3.84 8.03 -5.67
CA GLY A 257 5.28 8.02 -5.79
C GLY A 257 5.89 6.91 -4.95
N ALA A 258 7.16 6.59 -5.19
CA ALA A 258 7.90 5.64 -4.39
C ALA A 258 9.34 6.10 -4.17
N ILE A 259 9.93 5.67 -3.06
CA ILE A 259 11.35 5.79 -2.76
C ILE A 259 11.90 4.38 -2.66
N VAL A 260 12.86 4.05 -3.50
CA VAL A 260 13.50 2.73 -3.58
C VAL A 260 14.93 2.85 -3.12
N SER A 261 15.40 1.95 -2.27
CA SER A 261 16.82 1.90 -1.89
C SER A 261 17.69 1.66 -3.13
N ALA A 262 18.58 2.58 -3.45
CA ALA A 262 19.53 2.40 -4.54
C ALA A 262 20.51 1.25 -4.22
N LYS A 263 20.97 0.54 -5.23
CA LYS A 263 22.08 -0.40 -5.11
C LYS A 263 23.37 0.39 -4.86
N ALA A 264 24.10 0.04 -3.81
CA ALA A 264 25.44 0.59 -3.63
C ALA A 264 26.34 0.09 -4.77
N ALA A 265 27.19 0.96 -5.32
CA ALA A 265 28.22 0.49 -6.21
C ALA A 265 29.09 -0.53 -5.44
N SER A 266 29.41 -1.65 -6.05
CA SER A 266 30.37 -2.61 -5.49
C SER A 266 31.73 -1.92 -5.44
N GLY A 267 31.97 -1.16 -4.36
CA GLY A 267 33.26 -0.59 -4.07
C GLY A 267 34.17 -1.70 -3.57
N THR A 268 35.31 -1.85 -4.18
CA THR A 268 36.47 -2.53 -3.58
C THR A 268 36.62 -2.00 -2.15
N PRO A 269 36.67 -2.84 -1.11
CA PRO A 269 36.91 -2.34 0.24
C PRO A 269 38.21 -1.54 0.20
N ALA A 270 38.15 -0.31 0.69
CA ALA A 270 39.35 0.48 0.91
C ALA A 270 40.26 -0.31 1.84
N ALA A 271 41.48 -0.57 1.36
CA ALA A 271 42.55 -1.29 2.05
C ALA A 271 42.97 -0.58 3.34
#